data_8c3ae2a22d620a267491d575bfa3c306
#
_entry.id   8c3ae2a22d620a267491d575bfa3c306
#
_cell.length_a   1.000
_cell.length_b   1.000
_cell.length_c   1.000
_cell.angle_alpha   90.00
_cell.angle_beta   90.00
_cell.angle_gamma   90.00
#
_symmetry.space_group_name_H-M   'P 1'
#
loop_
_entity.id
_entity.type
_entity.pdbx_description
1 polymer ?
#
loop_
_entity_poly.entity_id
_entity_poly.type
_entity_poly.pdbx_seq_one_letter_code
_entity_poly.pdbx_strand_id
1 'polypeptide(L)'
;MLFCLTSAVGKTPGNTRYLSIADSILSNVLNLYQTNDGLLTETYPVNPDQKITYLAGGTQQNGTLKASFLWPYSGMMSGCVALYKATGNKKYKKILEKRILPGMEQYW
;
A
#
# COMPACT_ATOMS: atom_id res chain seq x y z
N MET A 1 0.56 -32.27 -13.21
CA MET A 1 0.89 -32.90 -11.91
C MET A 1 1.72 -31.97 -11.05
N LEU A 2 2.82 -31.47 -11.54
CA LEU A 2 3.73 -30.60 -10.78
C LEU A 2 3.06 -29.28 -10.33
N PHE A 3 2.25 -28.69 -11.17
CA PHE A 3 1.55 -27.47 -10.84
C PHE A 3 0.52 -27.63 -9.71
N CYS A 4 0.00 -28.82 -9.49
CA CYS A 4 -0.89 -29.11 -8.37
C CYS A 4 -0.18 -28.95 -7.02
N LEU A 5 1.10 -29.31 -6.96
CA LEU A 5 1.91 -29.14 -5.76
C LEU A 5 2.17 -27.66 -5.48
N THR A 6 2.50 -26.89 -6.51
CA THR A 6 2.72 -25.43 -6.36
C THR A 6 1.45 -24.71 -5.91
N SER A 7 0.30 -25.09 -6.43
CA SER A 7 -0.95 -24.48 -5.99
C SER A 7 -1.35 -24.87 -4.57
N ALA A 8 -0.93 -26.04 -4.09
CA ALA A 8 -1.20 -26.47 -2.72
C ALA A 8 -0.36 -25.72 -1.68
N VAL A 9 0.87 -25.29 -2.02
CA VAL A 9 1.81 -24.67 -1.09
C VAL A 9 1.29 -23.34 -0.53
N GLY A 10 0.60 -22.55 -1.34
CA GLY A 10 0.08 -21.25 -0.92
C GLY A 10 -1.35 -21.26 -0.41
N LYS A 11 -2.01 -22.44 -0.34
CA LYS A 11 -3.46 -22.51 -0.13
C LYS A 11 -3.87 -23.26 1.14
N THR A 12 -3.10 -23.18 2.20
CA THR A 12 -3.60 -23.62 3.51
C THR A 12 -4.72 -22.69 3.95
N PRO A 13 -5.75 -23.17 4.68
CA PRO A 13 -6.87 -22.33 5.12
C PRO A 13 -6.43 -21.06 5.87
N GLY A 14 -5.39 -21.15 6.70
CA GLY A 14 -4.82 -20.01 7.41
C GLY A 14 -4.21 -18.97 6.47
N ASN A 15 -3.40 -19.41 5.50
CA ASN A 15 -2.78 -18.53 4.52
C ASN A 15 -3.82 -17.84 3.63
N THR A 16 -4.86 -18.55 3.22
CA THR A 16 -5.95 -17.98 2.43
C THR A 16 -6.66 -16.86 3.18
N ARG A 17 -6.91 -17.03 4.47
CA ARG A 17 -7.52 -16.00 5.30
C ARG A 17 -6.64 -14.75 5.40
N TYR A 18 -5.36 -14.91 5.69
CA TYR A 18 -4.44 -13.77 5.80
C TYR A 18 -4.23 -13.07 4.47
N LEU A 19 -4.15 -13.79 3.37
CA LEU A 19 -4.06 -13.21 2.03
C LEU A 19 -5.31 -12.41 1.69
N SER A 20 -6.49 -12.89 2.05
CA SER A 20 -7.75 -12.17 1.85
C SER A 20 -7.79 -10.87 2.67
N ILE A 21 -7.34 -10.91 3.91
CA ILE A 21 -7.24 -9.72 4.77
C ILE A 21 -6.25 -8.72 4.17
N ALA A 22 -5.08 -9.17 3.75
CA ALA A 22 -4.06 -8.32 3.13
C ALA A 22 -4.57 -7.68 1.83
N ASP A 23 -5.26 -8.43 1.00
CA ASP A 23 -5.89 -7.91 -0.22
C ASP A 23 -6.93 -6.83 0.10
N SER A 24 -7.76 -7.05 1.11
CA SER A 24 -8.75 -6.07 1.56
C SER A 24 -8.09 -4.80 2.07
N ILE A 25 -7.01 -4.90 2.83
CA ILE A 25 -6.25 -3.75 3.33
C ILE A 25 -5.68 -2.96 2.14
N LEU A 26 -5.01 -3.63 1.21
CA LEU A 26 -4.45 -2.97 0.02
C LEU A 26 -5.54 -2.27 -0.79
N SER A 27 -6.67 -2.94 -1.02
CA SER A 27 -7.80 -2.37 -1.76
C SER A 27 -8.36 -1.13 -1.07
N ASN A 28 -8.51 -1.17 0.25
CA ASN A 28 -9.00 -0.04 1.03
C ASN A 28 -8.01 1.13 0.99
N VAL A 29 -6.72 0.86 1.12
CA VAL A 29 -5.69 1.90 1.01
C VAL A 29 -5.78 2.59 -0.35
N LEU A 30 -5.83 1.82 -1.43
CA LEU A 30 -5.89 2.38 -2.78
C LEU A 30 -7.20 3.12 -3.08
N ASN A 31 -8.31 2.67 -2.52
CA ASN A 31 -9.63 3.26 -2.81
C ASN A 31 -9.97 4.45 -1.92
N LEU A 32 -9.49 4.48 -0.68
CA LEU A 32 -9.87 5.49 0.30
C LEU A 32 -8.77 6.53 0.54
N TYR A 33 -7.51 6.13 0.44
CA TYR A 33 -6.36 6.99 0.79
C TYR A 33 -5.63 7.54 -0.42
N GLN A 34 -5.74 6.91 -1.60
CA GLN A 34 -4.98 7.35 -2.76
C GLN A 34 -5.56 8.63 -3.36
N THR A 35 -4.69 9.62 -3.58
CA THR A 35 -5.01 10.89 -4.24
C THR A 35 -5.03 10.73 -5.75
N ASN A 36 -5.53 11.75 -6.47
CA ASN A 36 -5.60 11.73 -7.94
C ASN A 36 -4.23 11.65 -8.62
N ASP A 37 -3.20 12.17 -7.96
CA ASP A 37 -1.81 12.11 -8.45
C ASP A 37 -1.06 10.86 -7.99
N GLY A 38 -1.76 9.92 -7.39
CA GLY A 38 -1.21 8.61 -7.04
C GLY A 38 -0.52 8.54 -5.68
N LEU A 39 -0.50 9.62 -4.91
CA LEU A 39 0.03 9.62 -3.54
C LEU A 39 -1.00 9.07 -2.56
N LEU A 40 -0.62 8.90 -1.32
CA LEU A 40 -1.52 8.52 -0.23
C LEU A 40 -1.79 9.71 0.68
N THR A 41 -3.02 9.82 1.17
CA THR A 41 -3.33 10.76 2.24
C THR A 41 -2.81 10.23 3.57
N GLU A 42 -2.53 11.13 4.52
CA GLU A 42 -2.05 10.74 5.85
C GLU A 42 -3.17 10.15 6.71
N THR A 43 -4.40 10.63 6.54
CA THR A 43 -5.57 10.17 7.29
C THR A 43 -6.77 9.97 6.38
N TYR A 44 -7.72 9.19 6.86
CA TYR A 44 -9.03 9.05 6.25
C TYR A 44 -10.14 9.14 7.32
N PRO A 45 -11.14 10.00 7.14
CA PRO A 45 -11.25 11.00 6.06
C PRO A 45 -10.14 12.04 6.15
N VAL A 46 -9.84 12.68 5.02
CA VAL A 46 -8.78 13.69 4.95
C VAL A 46 -9.12 14.83 5.89
N ASN A 47 -8.17 15.15 6.77
CA ASN A 47 -8.29 16.30 7.66
C ASN A 47 -7.43 17.45 7.12
N PRO A 48 -8.06 18.50 6.55
CA PRO A 48 -7.30 19.62 5.97
C PRO A 48 -6.55 20.46 7.00
N ASP A 49 -6.96 20.36 8.28
CA ASP A 49 -6.34 21.11 9.38
C ASP A 49 -5.28 20.30 10.11
N GLN A 50 -4.98 19.10 9.66
CA GLN A 50 -3.99 18.26 10.34
C GLN A 50 -2.60 18.88 10.24
N LYS A 51 -2.09 19.23 11.40
CA LYS A 51 -0.72 19.73 11.54
C LYS A 51 0.26 18.56 11.68
N ILE A 52 1.39 18.69 11.00
CA ILE A 52 2.47 17.72 11.13
C ILE A 52 3.19 18.00 12.44
N THR A 53 3.06 17.11 13.39
CA THR A 53 3.93 17.08 14.56
C THR A 53 5.03 16.07 14.27
N TYR A 54 6.19 16.53 13.92
CA TYR A 54 7.30 15.65 13.64
C TYR A 54 8.07 15.32 14.89
N LEU A 55 8.20 14.05 15.20
CA LEU A 55 8.77 13.59 16.45
C LEU A 55 10.27 13.38 16.42
N ALA A 56 10.85 13.12 15.26
CA ALA A 56 12.29 12.90 15.14
C ALA A 56 13.04 14.23 15.22
N GLY A 57 13.75 14.46 16.30
CA GLY A 57 14.55 15.66 16.51
C GLY A 57 13.77 16.87 17.02
N GLY A 58 12.50 16.72 17.38
CA GLY A 58 11.69 17.80 17.98
C GLY A 58 11.36 18.96 17.06
N THR A 59 11.48 18.78 15.76
CA THR A 59 11.18 19.84 14.79
C THR A 59 9.70 19.83 14.46
N GLN A 60 8.99 20.90 14.79
CA GLN A 60 7.63 21.11 14.31
C GLN A 60 7.68 21.76 12.94
N GLN A 61 7.08 21.11 11.95
CA GLN A 61 6.82 21.75 10.68
C GLN A 61 5.43 22.40 10.73
N ASN A 62 5.39 23.71 10.53
CA ASN A 62 4.13 24.43 10.38
C ASN A 62 3.62 24.22 8.97
N GLY A 63 2.57 23.40 8.82
CA GLY A 63 1.93 23.15 7.54
C GLY A 63 0.98 21.96 7.57
N THR A 64 0.09 21.89 6.60
CA THR A 64 -0.79 20.73 6.39
C THR A 64 -0.09 19.70 5.53
N LEU A 65 -0.05 18.47 5.99
CA LEU A 65 0.48 17.36 5.20
C LEU A 65 -0.57 16.92 4.18
N LYS A 66 -0.32 17.21 2.91
CA LYS A 66 -1.23 16.83 1.82
C LYS A 66 -1.13 15.36 1.45
N ALA A 67 0.02 14.76 1.67
CA ALA A 67 0.28 13.37 1.34
C ALA A 67 1.21 12.74 2.39
N SER A 68 1.14 11.43 2.52
CA SER A 68 2.01 10.67 3.42
C SER A 68 3.48 10.76 3.01
N PHE A 69 4.36 10.53 3.96
CA PHE A 69 5.79 10.40 3.69
C PHE A 69 6.09 9.17 2.83
N LEU A 70 7.30 9.13 2.31
CA LEU A 70 7.77 8.04 1.44
C LEU A 70 7.72 6.67 2.14
N TRP A 71 8.04 6.60 3.42
CA TRP A 71 8.13 5.30 4.10
C TRP A 71 6.78 4.57 4.22
N PRO A 72 5.63 5.21 4.54
CA PRO A 72 4.33 4.53 4.47
C PRO A 72 3.98 4.11 3.05
N TYR A 73 4.33 4.93 2.07
CA TYR A 73 4.10 4.60 0.67
C TYR A 73 4.90 3.37 0.24
N SER A 74 6.17 3.29 0.63
CA SER A 74 7.02 2.12 0.35
C SER A 74 6.50 0.86 1.04
N GLY A 75 5.88 0.99 2.21
CA GLY A 75 5.20 -0.11 2.90
C GLY A 75 4.06 -0.68 2.07
N MET A 76 3.21 0.18 1.51
CA MET A 76 2.13 -0.24 0.61
C MET A 76 2.68 -0.95 -0.63
N MET A 77 3.72 -0.41 -1.24
CA MET A 77 4.37 -1.03 -2.39
C MET A 77 4.91 -2.42 -2.06
N SER A 78 5.60 -2.55 -0.93
CA SER A 78 6.14 -3.83 -0.46
C SER A 78 5.04 -4.86 -0.20
N GLY A 79 3.93 -4.43 0.39
CA GLY A 79 2.75 -5.26 0.61
C GLY A 79 2.14 -5.77 -0.71
N CYS A 80 2.05 -4.91 -1.71
CA CYS A 80 1.55 -5.28 -3.03
C CYS A 80 2.46 -6.31 -3.71
N VAL A 81 3.78 -6.12 -3.63
CA VAL A 81 4.76 -7.07 -4.16
C VAL A 81 4.67 -8.42 -3.44
N ALA A 82 4.54 -8.40 -2.11
CA ALA A 82 4.38 -9.61 -1.32
C ALA A 82 3.12 -10.39 -1.70
N LEU A 83 2.00 -9.70 -1.91
CA LEU A 83 0.76 -10.33 -2.39
C LEU A 83 0.92 -10.94 -3.78
N TYR A 84 1.63 -10.26 -4.67
CA TYR A 84 1.92 -10.82 -5.99
C TYR A 84 2.77 -12.09 -5.87
N LYS A 85 3.82 -12.07 -5.08
CA LYS A 85 4.68 -13.26 -4.87
C LYS A 85 3.93 -14.41 -4.24
N ALA A 86 3.06 -14.13 -3.26
CA ALA A 86 2.32 -15.17 -2.55
C ALA A 86 1.21 -15.81 -3.39
N THR A 87 0.56 -15.04 -4.25
CA THR A 87 -0.63 -15.49 -4.98
C THR A 87 -0.37 -15.77 -6.46
N GLY A 88 0.66 -15.16 -7.07
CA GLY A 88 0.87 -15.19 -8.51
C GLY A 88 -0.20 -14.45 -9.31
N ASN A 89 -1.12 -13.75 -8.64
CA ASN A 89 -2.21 -13.06 -9.31
C ASN A 89 -1.71 -11.77 -9.96
N LYS A 90 -1.83 -11.73 -11.29
CA LYS A 90 -1.35 -10.60 -12.11
C LYS A 90 -2.06 -9.27 -11.81
N LYS A 91 -3.19 -9.28 -11.10
CA LYS A 91 -3.84 -8.03 -10.67
C LYS A 91 -2.91 -7.17 -9.82
N TYR A 92 -2.09 -7.78 -8.97
CA TYR A 92 -1.13 -7.05 -8.13
C TYR A 92 0.00 -6.42 -8.94
N LYS A 93 0.48 -7.12 -9.96
CA LYS A 93 1.43 -6.54 -10.91
C LYS A 93 0.84 -5.32 -11.60
N LYS A 94 -0.40 -5.42 -12.06
CA LYS A 94 -1.11 -4.32 -12.72
C LYS A 94 -1.32 -3.13 -11.77
N ILE A 95 -1.69 -3.39 -10.52
CA ILE A 95 -1.82 -2.36 -9.48
C ILE A 95 -0.48 -1.67 -9.27
N LEU A 96 0.60 -2.42 -9.14
CA LEU A 96 1.95 -1.89 -8.95
C LEU A 96 2.34 -0.96 -10.10
N GLU A 97 2.19 -1.42 -11.34
CA GLU A 97 2.62 -0.67 -12.54
C GLU A 97 1.74 0.55 -12.82
N LYS A 98 0.43 0.46 -12.57
CA LYS A 98 -0.53 1.49 -12.99
C LYS A 98 -0.91 2.46 -11.88
N ARG A 99 -0.83 2.05 -10.63
CA ARG A 99 -1.31 2.85 -9.50
C ARG A 99 -0.22 3.22 -8.51
N ILE A 100 0.76 2.36 -8.27
CA ILE A 100 1.75 2.56 -7.21
C ILE A 100 3.02 3.22 -7.74
N LEU A 101 3.63 2.68 -8.78
CA LEU A 101 4.88 3.23 -9.32
C LEU A 101 4.76 4.68 -9.78
N PRO A 102 3.69 5.11 -10.46
CA PRO A 102 3.53 6.51 -10.81
C PRO A 102 3.49 7.46 -9.61
N GLY A 103 2.88 7.04 -8.51
CA GLY A 103 2.89 7.80 -7.27
C GLY A 103 4.26 7.82 -6.60
N MET A 104 5.00 6.71 -6.66
CA MET A 104 6.35 6.63 -6.10
C MET A 104 7.29 7.64 -6.75
N GLU A 105 7.14 7.88 -8.04
CA GLU A 105 7.98 8.84 -8.77
C GLU A 105 7.79 10.27 -8.31
N GLN A 106 6.69 10.59 -7.62
CA GLN A 106 6.44 11.93 -7.09
C GLN A 106 7.39 12.32 -5.94
N TYR A 107 8.08 11.34 -5.35
CA TYR A 107 8.94 11.58 -4.18
C TYR A 107 10.36 12.04 -4.51
N TRP A 108 10.73 12.13 -5.80
CA TRP A 108 12.01 12.67 -6.24
C TRP A 108 11.95 13.44 -7.57
#